data_cff19de603154d9aecf1856c73fc37b7
#
_entry.id   cff19de603154d9aecf1856c73fc37b7
#
_cell.length_a   1.000
_cell.length_b   1.000
_cell.length_c   1.000
_cell.angle_alpha   90.00
_cell.angle_beta   90.00
_cell.angle_gamma   90.00
#
_symmetry.space_group_name_H-M   'P 1'
#
loop_
_entity.id
_entity.type
_entity.pdbx_description
1 polymer ?
#
loop_
_entity_poly.entity_id
_entity_poly.type
_entity_poly.pdbx_seq_one_letter_code
_entity_poly.pdbx_strand_id
1 'polypeptide(L)'
;MPNSITTGLPLLDRLLYQKGWAKREMVLFMGFAKSGKSTAMGEFSINATLAGYNVLYLSLEVHTTILSDRFDARLSETEMSKLVERRDEVHRKLAELGATKGIGSLWVVERPSGSMSPADLDRMLNSMKANGMVPDMVVVDYADLMRASYDLRDDRANIRSIYTDLRALYDKHNVAGITASQTNREGGASEVATMMHAADNIEKVRIADLVITINKTEEEEAKGEARLYFAGSRNQQGGISIRVKQNLEQMRFIERILDVT
;
A
#
# COMPACT_ATOMS: atom_id res chain seq x y z
N MET A 1 18.15 -12.22 -7.58
CA MET A 1 16.75 -11.77 -7.55
C MET A 1 16.73 -10.30 -7.89
N PRO A 2 15.74 -9.79 -8.63
CA PRO A 2 15.66 -8.36 -8.93
C PRO A 2 15.56 -7.55 -7.64
N ASN A 3 16.13 -6.34 -7.64
CA ASN A 3 16.09 -5.42 -6.50
C ASN A 3 14.74 -4.70 -6.36
N SER A 4 13.77 -5.03 -7.20
CA SER A 4 12.45 -4.42 -7.22
C SER A 4 11.36 -5.45 -7.48
N ILE A 5 10.15 -5.07 -7.11
CA ILE A 5 8.91 -5.85 -7.28
C ILE A 5 8.03 -5.07 -8.26
N THR A 6 7.53 -5.72 -9.29
CA THR A 6 6.63 -5.06 -10.25
C THR A 6 5.38 -4.50 -9.55
N THR A 7 4.92 -3.35 -10.01
CA THR A 7 3.63 -2.80 -9.60
C THR A 7 2.44 -3.55 -10.23
N GLY A 8 2.72 -4.42 -11.21
CA GLY A 8 1.73 -5.05 -12.07
C GLY A 8 1.27 -4.15 -13.23
N LEU A 9 1.81 -2.95 -13.33
CA LEU A 9 1.46 -1.95 -14.34
C LEU A 9 2.73 -1.51 -15.08
N PRO A 10 2.97 -2.00 -16.31
CA PRO A 10 4.23 -1.76 -17.03
C PRO A 10 4.57 -0.28 -17.23
N LEU A 11 3.56 0.60 -17.33
CA LEU A 11 3.79 2.04 -17.44
C LEU A 11 4.27 2.62 -16.11
N LEU A 12 3.66 2.23 -14.98
CA LEU A 12 4.10 2.66 -13.66
C LEU A 12 5.50 2.13 -13.33
N ASP A 13 5.78 0.86 -13.67
CA ASP A 13 7.12 0.29 -13.50
C ASP A 13 8.19 1.11 -14.24
N ARG A 14 7.91 1.56 -15.48
CA ARG A 14 8.86 2.39 -16.22
C ARG A 14 9.13 3.76 -15.60
N LEU A 15 8.17 4.33 -14.88
CA LEU A 15 8.30 5.62 -14.20
C LEU A 15 9.08 5.50 -12.89
N LEU A 16 9.12 4.31 -12.28
CA LEU A 16 9.85 4.07 -11.05
C LEU A 16 11.35 3.84 -11.32
N TYR A 17 12.21 4.37 -10.45
CA TYR A 17 13.67 4.32 -10.56
C TYR A 17 14.20 2.88 -10.76
N GLN A 18 13.71 1.91 -9.96
CA GLN A 18 14.12 0.50 -10.03
C GLN A 18 13.23 -0.36 -10.93
N LYS A 19 12.36 0.25 -11.74
CA LYS A 19 11.38 -0.45 -12.59
C LYS A 19 10.39 -1.30 -11.79
N GLY A 20 9.94 -0.77 -10.66
CA GLY A 20 9.03 -1.40 -9.69
C GLY A 20 9.28 -0.87 -8.29
N TRP A 21 8.60 -1.44 -7.30
CA TRP A 21 8.80 -1.12 -5.89
C TRP A 21 10.18 -1.61 -5.45
N ALA A 22 11.07 -0.69 -5.12
CA ALA A 22 12.44 -1.03 -4.73
C ALA A 22 12.47 -1.75 -3.38
N LYS A 23 13.21 -2.85 -3.29
CA LYS A 23 13.52 -3.47 -1.99
C LYS A 23 14.40 -2.54 -1.17
N ARG A 24 14.26 -2.60 0.16
CA ARG A 24 14.98 -1.78 1.13
C ARG A 24 14.55 -0.31 1.13
N GLU A 25 13.47 0.03 0.43
CA GLU A 25 12.88 1.36 0.39
C GLU A 25 11.48 1.37 0.99
N MET A 26 11.05 2.55 1.45
CA MET A 26 9.72 2.78 1.99
C MET A 26 8.94 3.70 1.06
N VAL A 27 7.82 3.18 0.54
CA VAL A 27 6.81 3.94 -0.21
C VAL A 27 5.72 4.39 0.73
N LEU A 28 5.43 5.68 0.75
CA LEU A 28 4.40 6.30 1.56
C LEU A 28 3.26 6.80 0.67
N PHE A 29 2.09 6.18 0.77
CA PHE A 29 0.85 6.69 0.19
C PHE A 29 0.21 7.71 1.11
N MET A 30 -0.11 8.90 0.60
CA MET A 30 -0.78 9.96 1.34
C MET A 30 -2.10 10.34 0.68
N GLY A 31 -3.06 10.76 1.48
CA GLY A 31 -4.36 11.21 0.96
C GLY A 31 -5.40 11.33 2.07
N PHE A 32 -6.53 11.92 1.75
CA PHE A 32 -7.64 12.06 2.69
C PHE A 32 -8.19 10.73 3.18
N ALA A 33 -8.95 10.78 4.26
CA ALA A 33 -9.81 9.68 4.63
C ALA A 33 -10.69 9.29 3.41
N LYS A 34 -10.81 7.98 3.16
CA LYS A 34 -11.59 7.42 2.02
C LYS A 34 -11.06 7.77 0.61
N SER A 35 -9.83 8.27 0.48
CA SER A 35 -9.21 8.50 -0.85
C SER A 35 -8.85 7.22 -1.61
N GLY A 36 -8.95 6.04 -0.98
CA GLY A 36 -8.63 4.76 -1.59
C GLY A 36 -7.21 4.23 -1.29
N LYS A 37 -6.52 4.76 -0.26
CA LYS A 37 -5.16 4.30 0.12
C LYS A 37 -5.09 2.79 0.33
N SER A 38 -5.96 2.23 1.18
CA SER A 38 -6.00 0.78 1.46
C SER A 38 -6.33 -0.03 0.21
N THR A 39 -7.21 0.48 -0.66
CA THR A 39 -7.54 -0.17 -1.94
C THR A 39 -6.33 -0.20 -2.87
N ALA A 40 -5.58 0.91 -2.97
CA ALA A 40 -4.35 0.97 -3.76
C ALA A 40 -3.27 0.01 -3.22
N MET A 41 -3.03 0.03 -1.91
CA MET A 41 -2.05 -0.86 -1.27
C MET A 41 -2.45 -2.35 -1.43
N GLY A 42 -3.75 -2.65 -1.30
CA GLY A 42 -4.30 -3.99 -1.54
C GLY A 42 -4.08 -4.45 -2.98
N GLU A 43 -4.35 -3.59 -3.97
CA GLU A 43 -4.11 -3.90 -5.37
C GLU A 43 -2.64 -4.16 -5.68
N PHE A 44 -1.73 -3.32 -5.18
CA PHE A 44 -0.29 -3.55 -5.38
C PHE A 44 0.21 -4.82 -4.68
N SER A 45 -0.39 -5.18 -3.53
CA SER A 45 -0.14 -6.45 -2.86
C SER A 45 -0.55 -7.65 -3.72
N ILE A 46 -1.75 -7.59 -4.29
CA ILE A 46 -2.27 -8.63 -5.19
C ILE A 46 -1.41 -8.72 -6.45
N ASN A 47 -1.08 -7.60 -7.09
CA ASN A 47 -0.27 -7.58 -8.30
C ASN A 47 1.13 -8.19 -8.06
N ALA A 48 1.77 -7.86 -6.93
CA ALA A 48 3.03 -8.48 -6.53
C ALA A 48 2.89 -9.99 -6.32
N THR A 49 1.81 -10.42 -5.64
CA THR A 49 1.53 -11.85 -5.41
C THR A 49 1.31 -12.60 -6.73
N LEU A 50 0.53 -12.06 -7.64
CA LEU A 50 0.29 -12.64 -8.97
C LEU A 50 1.59 -12.72 -9.80
N ALA A 51 2.54 -11.82 -9.57
CA ALA A 51 3.86 -11.83 -10.21
C ALA A 51 4.87 -12.78 -9.53
N GLY A 52 4.46 -13.55 -8.52
CA GLY A 52 5.28 -14.56 -7.87
C GLY A 52 6.04 -14.10 -6.63
N TYR A 53 5.77 -12.88 -6.14
CA TYR A 53 6.39 -12.36 -4.91
C TYR A 53 5.54 -12.68 -3.68
N ASN A 54 6.20 -12.91 -2.56
CA ASN A 54 5.54 -13.13 -1.28
C ASN A 54 5.27 -11.80 -0.58
N VAL A 55 4.04 -11.60 -0.14
CA VAL A 55 3.59 -10.35 0.47
C VAL A 55 3.04 -10.59 1.87
N LEU A 56 3.51 -9.80 2.85
CA LEU A 56 2.87 -9.66 4.15
C LEU A 56 2.05 -8.37 4.16
N TYR A 57 0.74 -8.48 4.38
CA TYR A 57 -0.17 -7.34 4.58
C TYR A 57 -0.59 -7.28 6.05
N LEU A 58 -0.07 -6.30 6.79
CA LEU A 58 -0.43 -6.02 8.17
C LEU A 58 -1.51 -4.94 8.19
N SER A 59 -2.72 -5.30 8.60
CA SER A 59 -3.82 -4.36 8.81
C SER A 59 -3.92 -3.96 10.28
N LEU A 60 -3.99 -2.64 10.51
CA LEU A 60 -4.19 -2.02 11.81
C LEU A 60 -5.52 -1.25 11.89
N GLU A 61 -6.24 -1.15 10.77
CA GLU A 61 -7.50 -0.40 10.65
C GLU A 61 -8.67 -1.30 10.22
N VAL A 62 -8.45 -2.14 9.22
CA VAL A 62 -9.51 -2.89 8.55
C VAL A 62 -9.51 -4.34 9.01
N HIS A 63 -10.70 -4.85 9.35
CA HIS A 63 -10.90 -6.23 9.78
C HIS A 63 -10.55 -7.21 8.65
N THR A 64 -9.94 -8.36 9.01
CA THR A 64 -9.52 -9.38 8.03
C THR A 64 -10.67 -9.90 7.17
N THR A 65 -11.87 -10.01 7.70
CA THR A 65 -13.05 -10.42 6.91
C THR A 65 -13.33 -9.44 5.76
N ILE A 66 -13.29 -8.13 6.04
CA ILE A 66 -13.51 -7.09 5.03
C ILE A 66 -12.36 -7.07 4.02
N LEU A 67 -11.12 -7.29 4.49
CA LEU A 67 -9.96 -7.37 3.59
C LEU A 67 -10.04 -8.61 2.69
N SER A 68 -10.45 -9.76 3.24
CA SER A 68 -10.66 -10.98 2.44
C SER A 68 -11.69 -10.74 1.35
N ASP A 69 -12.85 -10.16 1.69
CA ASP A 69 -13.88 -9.82 0.70
C ASP A 69 -13.33 -8.89 -0.39
N ARG A 70 -12.53 -7.86 -0.02
CA ARG A 70 -11.89 -6.96 -0.99
C ARG A 70 -10.90 -7.67 -1.90
N PHE A 71 -10.10 -8.59 -1.35
CA PHE A 71 -9.14 -9.36 -2.13
C PHE A 71 -9.86 -10.37 -3.03
N ASP A 72 -10.90 -11.02 -2.53
CA ASP A 72 -11.72 -11.95 -3.30
C ASP A 72 -12.43 -11.23 -4.45
N ALA A 73 -13.00 -10.05 -4.21
CA ALA A 73 -13.60 -9.22 -5.26
C ALA A 73 -12.58 -8.86 -6.36
N ARG A 74 -11.37 -8.46 -5.94
CA ARG A 74 -10.30 -8.07 -6.87
C ARG A 74 -9.75 -9.25 -7.66
N LEU A 75 -9.53 -10.40 -7.02
CA LEU A 75 -8.96 -11.61 -7.63
C LEU A 75 -9.95 -12.34 -8.50
N SER A 76 -11.22 -12.39 -8.10
CA SER A 76 -12.29 -13.05 -8.88
C SER A 76 -12.93 -12.13 -9.94
N GLU A 77 -12.56 -10.84 -9.97
CA GLU A 77 -13.18 -9.82 -10.81
C GLU A 77 -14.71 -9.76 -10.60
N THR A 78 -15.13 -9.93 -9.35
CA THR A 78 -16.55 -9.91 -8.95
C THR A 78 -16.81 -8.68 -8.10
N GLU A 79 -17.94 -8.01 -8.31
CA GLU A 79 -18.34 -6.87 -7.49
C GLU A 79 -18.52 -7.26 -6.02
N MET A 80 -18.05 -6.44 -5.08
CA MET A 80 -18.19 -6.67 -3.63
C MET A 80 -19.63 -7.03 -3.23
N SER A 81 -20.61 -6.33 -3.79
CA SER A 81 -22.04 -6.56 -3.54
C SER A 81 -22.57 -7.93 -3.98
N LYS A 82 -21.85 -8.59 -4.89
CA LYS A 82 -22.25 -9.87 -5.50
C LYS A 82 -21.44 -11.07 -5.01
N LEU A 83 -20.49 -10.87 -4.09
CA LEU A 83 -19.63 -11.97 -3.61
C LEU A 83 -20.42 -13.10 -2.97
N VAL A 84 -21.42 -12.77 -2.16
CA VAL A 84 -22.28 -13.77 -1.50
C VAL A 84 -23.15 -14.52 -2.50
N GLU A 85 -23.77 -13.79 -3.44
CA GLU A 85 -24.62 -14.36 -4.48
C GLU A 85 -23.82 -15.29 -5.42
N ARG A 86 -22.58 -14.91 -5.76
CA ARG A 86 -21.71 -15.64 -6.69
C ARG A 86 -20.64 -16.48 -6.00
N ARG A 87 -20.87 -16.88 -4.76
CA ARG A 87 -19.88 -17.54 -3.92
C ARG A 87 -19.19 -18.71 -4.60
N ASP A 88 -19.93 -19.60 -5.25
CA ASP A 88 -19.37 -20.79 -5.90
C ASP A 88 -18.49 -20.43 -7.11
N GLU A 89 -18.87 -19.40 -7.87
CA GLU A 89 -18.04 -18.86 -8.95
C GLU A 89 -16.76 -18.25 -8.43
N VAL A 90 -16.85 -17.44 -7.36
CA VAL A 90 -15.70 -16.82 -6.70
C VAL A 90 -14.74 -17.88 -6.21
N HIS A 91 -15.22 -18.89 -5.47
CA HIS A 91 -14.39 -19.98 -4.97
C HIS A 91 -13.70 -20.76 -6.10
N ARG A 92 -14.41 -21.04 -7.20
CA ARG A 92 -13.82 -21.71 -8.36
C ARG A 92 -12.68 -20.88 -8.96
N LYS A 93 -12.90 -19.58 -9.21
CA LYS A 93 -11.87 -18.67 -9.75
C LYS A 93 -10.65 -18.59 -8.84
N LEU A 94 -10.85 -18.45 -7.52
CA LEU A 94 -9.76 -18.42 -6.55
C LEU A 94 -8.98 -19.74 -6.49
N ALA A 95 -9.68 -20.87 -6.58
CA ALA A 95 -9.05 -22.20 -6.63
C ALA A 95 -8.21 -22.39 -7.90
N GLU A 96 -8.75 -21.99 -9.06
CA GLU A 96 -8.03 -22.01 -10.34
C GLU A 96 -6.77 -21.12 -10.28
N LEU A 97 -6.91 -19.93 -9.70
CA LEU A 97 -5.80 -19.01 -9.49
C LEU A 97 -4.74 -19.62 -8.57
N GLY A 98 -5.15 -20.19 -7.42
CA GLY A 98 -4.25 -20.82 -6.46
C GLY A 98 -3.55 -22.07 -7.00
N ALA A 99 -4.09 -22.72 -8.01
CA ALA A 99 -3.46 -23.84 -8.72
C ALA A 99 -2.43 -23.39 -9.77
N THR A 100 -2.37 -22.08 -10.09
CA THR A 100 -1.44 -21.54 -11.08
C THR A 100 -0.02 -21.52 -10.53
N LYS A 101 0.92 -22.13 -11.26
CA LYS A 101 2.31 -22.16 -10.87
C LYS A 101 2.95 -20.77 -10.98
N GLY A 102 3.80 -20.43 -10.02
CA GLY A 102 4.58 -19.18 -10.05
C GLY A 102 3.89 -18.00 -9.38
N ILE A 103 2.70 -18.18 -8.77
CA ILE A 103 2.07 -17.19 -7.90
C ILE A 103 2.74 -17.24 -6.52
N GLY A 104 2.96 -16.08 -5.91
CA GLY A 104 3.49 -15.93 -4.55
C GLY A 104 2.41 -16.16 -3.48
N SER A 105 2.80 -15.95 -2.24
CA SER A 105 1.91 -16.02 -1.08
C SER A 105 1.49 -14.62 -0.63
N LEU A 106 0.22 -14.44 -0.27
CA LEU A 106 -0.29 -13.23 0.39
C LEU A 106 -0.71 -13.61 1.82
N TRP A 107 0.06 -13.17 2.81
CA TRP A 107 -0.27 -13.35 4.22
C TRP A 107 -0.93 -12.09 4.74
N VAL A 108 -2.15 -12.21 5.22
CA VAL A 108 -2.91 -11.11 5.81
C VAL A 108 -2.96 -11.29 7.32
N VAL A 109 -2.49 -10.29 8.03
CA VAL A 109 -2.45 -10.28 9.51
C VAL A 109 -3.17 -9.04 10.00
N GLU A 110 -4.16 -9.23 10.84
CA GLU A 110 -4.84 -8.15 11.56
C GLU A 110 -4.27 -7.98 12.95
N ARG A 111 -4.11 -6.75 13.38
CA ARG A 111 -3.81 -6.39 14.77
C ARG A 111 -4.59 -5.14 15.17
N PRO A 112 -5.02 -5.03 16.40
CA PRO A 112 -5.68 -3.82 16.87
C PRO A 112 -4.76 -2.58 16.73
N SER A 113 -5.37 -1.43 16.45
CA SER A 113 -4.67 -0.14 16.47
C SER A 113 -3.90 0.05 17.79
N GLY A 114 -2.68 0.54 17.73
CA GLY A 114 -1.81 0.77 18.88
C GLY A 114 -1.20 -0.50 19.50
N SER A 115 -1.54 -1.72 19.01
CA SER A 115 -1.02 -2.96 19.60
C SER A 115 0.36 -3.37 19.05
N MET A 116 0.74 -2.89 17.86
CA MET A 116 1.99 -3.25 17.18
C MET A 116 2.95 -2.07 17.13
N SER A 117 4.22 -2.35 17.42
CA SER A 117 5.35 -1.45 17.14
C SER A 117 6.20 -2.00 15.98
N PRO A 118 7.10 -1.18 15.39
CA PRO A 118 8.08 -1.70 14.43
C PRO A 118 8.94 -2.85 15.00
N ALA A 119 9.28 -2.80 16.30
CA ALA A 119 10.00 -3.91 16.97
C ALA A 119 9.16 -5.20 17.05
N ASP A 120 7.83 -5.09 17.23
CA ASP A 120 6.94 -6.25 17.18
C ASP A 120 6.87 -6.85 15.77
N LEU A 121 6.80 -6.00 14.75
CA LEU A 121 6.82 -6.41 13.34
C LEU A 121 8.17 -7.06 12.98
N ASP A 122 9.30 -6.55 13.49
CA ASP A 122 10.61 -7.16 13.31
C ASP A 122 10.65 -8.60 13.87
N ARG A 123 10.11 -8.80 15.08
CA ARG A 123 10.00 -10.13 15.70
C ARG A 123 9.10 -11.07 14.88
N MET A 124 7.97 -10.56 14.37
CA MET A 124 7.07 -11.31 13.51
C MET A 124 7.78 -11.76 12.23
N LEU A 125 8.48 -10.87 11.53
CA LEU A 125 9.22 -11.19 10.31
C LEU A 125 10.33 -12.22 10.55
N ASN A 126 11.05 -12.13 11.68
CA ASN A 126 12.05 -13.13 12.06
C ASN A 126 11.41 -14.50 12.31
N SER A 127 10.27 -14.55 13.01
CA SER A 127 9.51 -15.78 13.23
C SER A 127 8.98 -16.37 11.91
N MET A 128 8.45 -15.55 11.02
CA MET A 128 8.02 -16.00 9.68
C MET A 128 9.17 -16.62 8.91
N LYS A 129 10.33 -15.94 8.85
CA LYS A 129 11.52 -16.45 8.18
C LYS A 129 12.01 -17.80 8.75
N ALA A 130 11.99 -17.95 10.08
CA ALA A 130 12.35 -19.21 10.74
C ALA A 130 11.43 -20.37 10.34
N ASN A 131 10.18 -20.07 9.95
CA ASN A 131 9.20 -21.04 9.46
C ASN A 131 9.14 -21.14 7.92
N GLY A 132 10.12 -20.60 7.21
CA GLY A 132 10.20 -20.65 5.75
C GLY A 132 9.29 -19.65 5.03
N MET A 133 8.59 -18.78 5.75
CA MET A 133 7.73 -17.73 5.19
C MET A 133 8.56 -16.45 5.03
N VAL A 134 9.09 -16.22 3.84
CA VAL A 134 9.98 -15.09 3.56
C VAL A 134 9.26 -14.07 2.68
N PRO A 135 8.78 -12.94 3.22
CA PRO A 135 8.18 -11.87 2.42
C PRO A 135 9.22 -11.17 1.54
N ASP A 136 8.80 -10.78 0.34
CA ASP A 136 9.50 -9.85 -0.54
C ASP A 136 9.00 -8.43 -0.37
N MET A 137 7.71 -8.28 -0.02
CA MET A 137 7.03 -7.01 0.23
C MET A 137 6.33 -7.07 1.59
N VAL A 138 6.38 -5.95 2.32
CA VAL A 138 5.65 -5.77 3.59
C VAL A 138 4.81 -4.50 3.49
N VAL A 139 3.51 -4.67 3.64
CA VAL A 139 2.53 -3.58 3.65
C VAL A 139 2.01 -3.39 5.06
N VAL A 140 2.03 -2.15 5.54
CA VAL A 140 1.46 -1.76 6.84
C VAL A 140 0.31 -0.77 6.60
N ASP A 141 -0.91 -1.18 6.87
CA ASP A 141 -2.12 -0.38 6.64
C ASP A 141 -2.75 0.03 7.99
N TYR A 142 -2.40 1.21 8.54
CA TYR A 142 -1.33 2.13 8.14
C TYR A 142 -0.44 2.50 9.34
N ALA A 143 0.76 2.99 9.07
CA ALA A 143 1.81 3.17 10.08
C ALA A 143 1.45 4.14 11.23
N ASP A 144 0.57 5.14 10.98
CA ASP A 144 0.13 6.07 12.04
C ASP A 144 -0.65 5.37 13.16
N LEU A 145 -1.14 4.15 12.94
CA LEU A 145 -1.82 3.33 13.93
C LEU A 145 -0.88 2.40 14.70
N MET A 146 0.42 2.42 14.41
CA MET A 146 1.41 1.73 15.22
C MET A 146 1.70 2.51 16.49
N ARG A 147 2.17 1.82 17.53
CA ARG A 147 2.82 2.46 18.67
C ARG A 147 4.33 2.55 18.43
N ALA A 148 4.98 3.54 19.01
CA ALA A 148 6.44 3.61 19.01
C ALA A 148 7.05 2.41 19.74
N SER A 149 8.25 1.99 19.35
CA SER A 149 8.97 0.92 20.03
C SER A 149 9.34 1.30 21.46
N TYR A 150 9.54 2.61 21.69
CA TYR A 150 9.76 3.23 23.00
C TYR A 150 8.94 4.52 23.08
N ASP A 151 8.21 4.74 24.17
CA ASP A 151 7.45 5.99 24.36
C ASP A 151 8.39 7.15 24.66
N LEU A 152 8.45 8.11 23.75
CA LEU A 152 9.29 9.31 23.85
C LEU A 152 8.56 10.48 24.55
N ARG A 153 7.32 10.26 25.04
CA ARG A 153 6.47 11.28 25.71
C ARG A 153 6.19 12.52 24.84
N ASP A 154 6.34 12.38 23.54
CA ASP A 154 6.04 13.40 22.53
C ASP A 154 5.48 12.69 21.29
N ASP A 155 4.23 12.99 20.93
CA ASP A 155 3.53 12.34 19.84
C ASP A 155 4.25 12.50 18.49
N ARG A 156 4.85 13.67 18.22
CA ARG A 156 5.60 13.91 17.00
C ARG A 156 6.88 13.08 16.97
N ALA A 157 7.59 13.00 18.09
CA ALA A 157 8.78 12.18 18.21
C ALA A 157 8.43 10.68 18.08
N ASN A 158 7.33 10.24 18.67
CA ASN A 158 6.82 8.88 18.55
C ASN A 158 6.51 8.52 17.09
N ILE A 159 5.77 9.37 16.39
CA ILE A 159 5.48 9.18 14.97
C ILE A 159 6.76 9.13 14.13
N ARG A 160 7.69 10.06 14.36
CA ARG A 160 8.99 10.07 13.66
C ARG A 160 9.75 8.76 13.90
N SER A 161 9.78 8.26 15.14
CA SER A 161 10.43 7.00 15.50
C SER A 161 9.80 5.83 14.75
N ILE A 162 8.47 5.73 14.70
CA ILE A 162 7.75 4.66 13.99
C ILE A 162 8.22 4.60 12.52
N TYR A 163 8.22 5.72 11.80
CA TYR A 163 8.61 5.75 10.39
C TYR A 163 10.10 5.46 10.18
N THR A 164 10.95 5.97 11.07
CA THR A 164 12.40 5.70 11.03
C THR A 164 12.67 4.21 11.25
N ASP A 165 12.04 3.61 12.25
CA ASP A 165 12.21 2.21 12.59
C ASP A 165 11.63 1.29 11.50
N LEU A 166 10.48 1.65 10.90
CA LEU A 166 9.91 0.91 9.76
C LEU A 166 10.86 0.92 8.55
N ARG A 167 11.41 2.09 8.21
CA ARG A 167 12.36 2.19 7.10
C ARG A 167 13.60 1.33 7.34
N ALA A 168 14.15 1.38 8.56
CA ALA A 168 15.28 0.53 8.95
C ALA A 168 14.93 -0.96 8.91
N LEU A 169 13.71 -1.32 9.29
CA LEU A 169 13.20 -2.69 9.22
C LEU A 169 13.11 -3.19 7.77
N TYR A 170 12.61 -2.38 6.85
CA TYR A 170 12.51 -2.76 5.43
C TYR A 170 13.91 -2.98 4.81
N ASP A 171 14.88 -2.13 5.19
CA ASP A 171 16.28 -2.31 4.79
C ASP A 171 16.87 -3.61 5.38
N LYS A 172 16.73 -3.82 6.68
CA LYS A 172 17.21 -5.02 7.40
C LYS A 172 16.69 -6.33 6.81
N HIS A 173 15.38 -6.36 6.48
CA HIS A 173 14.73 -7.57 5.96
C HIS A 173 14.84 -7.72 4.44
N ASN A 174 15.42 -6.74 3.74
CA ASN A 174 15.53 -6.70 2.27
C ASN A 174 14.16 -6.84 1.57
N VAL A 175 13.16 -6.11 2.04
CA VAL A 175 11.79 -6.10 1.53
C VAL A 175 11.43 -4.74 0.94
N ALA A 176 10.50 -4.72 -0.01
CA ALA A 176 9.84 -3.48 -0.41
C ALA A 176 8.80 -3.11 0.65
N GLY A 177 8.91 -1.92 1.25
CA GLY A 177 8.01 -1.43 2.28
C GLY A 177 6.95 -0.50 1.72
N ILE A 178 5.69 -0.75 2.02
CA ILE A 178 4.58 0.14 1.64
C ILE A 178 3.76 0.47 2.88
N THR A 179 3.46 1.75 3.07
CA THR A 179 2.53 2.19 4.10
C THR A 179 1.74 3.41 3.65
N ALA A 180 0.79 3.83 4.48
CA ALA A 180 -0.01 5.02 4.23
C ALA A 180 0.01 5.99 5.41
N SER A 181 -0.38 7.24 5.13
CA SER A 181 -0.68 8.26 6.13
C SER A 181 -1.86 9.10 5.66
N GLN A 182 -2.63 9.60 6.60
CA GLN A 182 -3.70 10.57 6.29
C GLN A 182 -3.14 11.98 6.19
N THR A 183 -3.70 12.79 5.29
CA THR A 183 -3.45 14.23 5.19
C THR A 183 -4.53 15.02 5.90
N ASN A 184 -4.20 16.22 6.41
CA ASN A 184 -5.16 17.11 7.07
C ASN A 184 -6.13 17.74 6.07
N ARG A 185 -7.28 18.26 6.57
CA ARG A 185 -8.36 18.86 5.77
C ARG A 185 -7.94 20.05 4.89
N GLU A 186 -6.89 20.78 5.26
CA GLU A 186 -6.37 21.91 4.46
C GLU A 186 -5.78 21.46 3.11
N GLY A 187 -5.25 20.24 3.02
CA GLY A 187 -4.85 19.64 1.75
C GLY A 187 -6.03 19.29 0.81
N GLY A 188 -7.30 19.29 1.29
CA GLY A 188 -8.49 18.97 0.52
C GLY A 188 -9.07 20.12 -0.31
N ALA A 189 -8.67 21.33 0.00
CA ALA A 189 -9.08 22.51 -0.77
C ALA A 189 -8.18 22.76 -1.99
N SER A 190 -7.03 22.08 -2.10
CA SER A 190 -6.15 22.21 -3.27
C SER A 190 -6.38 21.07 -4.26
N GLU A 191 -6.35 21.39 -5.56
CA GLU A 191 -6.51 20.41 -6.64
C GLU A 191 -5.50 19.25 -6.58
N VAL A 192 -4.35 19.47 -5.91
CA VAL A 192 -3.31 18.47 -5.67
C VAL A 192 -2.81 18.61 -4.24
N ALA A 193 -2.93 17.55 -3.43
CA ALA A 193 -2.23 17.49 -2.15
C ALA A 193 -0.72 17.41 -2.43
N THR A 194 -0.01 18.49 -2.18
CA THR A 194 1.44 18.57 -2.27
C THR A 194 2.07 18.26 -0.91
N MET A 195 3.40 18.13 -0.85
CA MET A 195 4.14 17.98 0.41
C MET A 195 3.85 19.11 1.44
N MET A 196 3.42 20.29 0.99
CA MET A 196 3.12 21.42 1.87
C MET A 196 1.87 21.19 2.75
N HIS A 197 0.94 20.35 2.31
CA HIS A 197 -0.26 19.98 3.08
C HIS A 197 0.01 18.89 4.13
N ALA A 198 1.26 18.45 4.23
CA ALA A 198 1.76 17.52 5.23
C ALA A 198 2.31 18.24 6.48
N ALA A 199 1.82 19.44 6.86
CA ALA A 199 2.40 20.24 7.92
C ALA A 199 2.63 19.49 9.24
N ASP A 200 1.69 18.61 9.64
CA ASP A 200 1.87 17.69 10.77
C ASP A 200 2.67 16.42 10.40
N ASN A 201 2.95 16.20 9.11
CA ASN A 201 3.50 14.96 8.56
C ASN A 201 4.83 15.13 7.83
N ILE A 202 5.44 16.33 7.87
CA ILE A 202 6.66 16.63 7.10
C ILE A 202 7.81 15.67 7.43
N GLU A 203 7.88 15.18 8.65
CA GLU A 203 8.89 14.21 9.08
C GLU A 203 8.68 12.85 8.36
N LYS A 204 7.44 12.38 8.19
CA LYS A 204 7.13 11.14 7.47
C LYS A 204 7.58 11.22 6.02
N VAL A 205 7.30 12.35 5.37
CA VAL A 205 7.71 12.66 3.99
C VAL A 205 9.23 12.65 3.85
N ARG A 206 9.95 13.22 4.83
CA ARG A 206 11.43 13.25 4.82
C ARG A 206 12.05 11.85 5.00
N ILE A 207 11.38 10.96 5.73
CA ILE A 207 11.87 9.61 6.01
C ILE A 207 11.61 8.68 4.83
N ALA A 208 10.46 8.78 4.17
CA ALA A 208 10.09 7.95 3.03
C ALA A 208 11.06 8.12 1.84
N ASP A 209 11.27 7.05 1.09
CA ASP A 209 12.08 7.06 -0.13
C ASP A 209 11.27 7.53 -1.35
N LEU A 210 9.98 7.19 -1.37
CA LEU A 210 9.01 7.66 -2.37
C LEU A 210 7.69 8.04 -1.67
N VAL A 211 7.17 9.22 -2.00
CA VAL A 211 5.86 9.70 -1.52
C VAL A 211 4.92 9.86 -2.70
N ILE A 212 3.80 9.16 -2.64
CA ILE A 212 2.74 9.22 -3.66
C ILE A 212 1.47 9.73 -2.99
N THR A 213 0.93 10.84 -3.47
CA THR A 213 -0.37 11.31 -2.99
C THR A 213 -1.50 10.81 -3.90
N ILE A 214 -2.62 10.43 -3.27
CA ILE A 214 -3.85 10.06 -3.95
C ILE A 214 -4.79 11.25 -3.89
N ASN A 215 -5.11 11.80 -5.04
CA ASN A 215 -5.92 12.98 -5.20
C ASN A 215 -7.12 12.67 -6.09
N LYS A 216 -8.25 13.32 -5.81
CA LYS A 216 -9.42 13.34 -6.68
C LYS A 216 -10.27 14.58 -6.41
N THR A 217 -10.79 15.19 -7.45
CA THR A 217 -11.82 16.19 -7.37
C THR A 217 -13.21 15.53 -7.31
N GLU A 218 -14.24 16.28 -6.98
CA GLU A 218 -15.63 15.77 -7.03
C GLU A 218 -16.01 15.30 -8.44
N GLU A 219 -15.54 15.99 -9.48
CA GLU A 219 -15.77 15.61 -10.87
C GLU A 219 -15.06 14.29 -11.23
N GLU A 220 -13.81 14.10 -10.79
CA GLU A 220 -13.06 12.86 -10.98
C GLU A 220 -13.71 11.71 -10.20
N GLU A 221 -14.16 11.96 -8.97
CA GLU A 221 -14.85 10.95 -8.16
C GLU A 221 -16.15 10.49 -8.85
N ALA A 222 -16.95 11.43 -9.37
CA ALA A 222 -18.17 11.13 -10.12
C ALA A 222 -17.89 10.29 -11.39
N LYS A 223 -16.73 10.49 -11.99
CA LYS A 223 -16.25 9.71 -13.16
C LYS A 223 -15.58 8.41 -12.78
N GLY A 224 -15.39 8.10 -11.48
CA GLY A 224 -14.60 6.97 -11.01
C GLY A 224 -13.12 7.11 -11.42
N GLU A 225 -12.56 8.28 -11.26
CA GLU A 225 -11.15 8.59 -11.58
C GLU A 225 -10.41 9.06 -10.32
N ALA A 226 -9.10 8.93 -10.35
CA ALA A 226 -8.20 9.47 -9.33
C ALA A 226 -6.85 9.82 -9.96
N ARG A 227 -6.03 10.57 -9.21
CA ARG A 227 -4.68 10.90 -9.60
C ARG A 227 -3.68 10.39 -8.56
N LEU A 228 -2.65 9.70 -9.03
CA LEU A 228 -1.45 9.42 -8.27
C LEU A 228 -0.42 10.49 -8.61
N TYR A 229 0.03 11.24 -7.60
CA TYR A 229 1.04 12.27 -7.80
C TYR A 229 2.30 11.94 -7.01
N PHE A 230 3.44 11.91 -7.68
CA PHE A 230 4.74 11.68 -7.08
C PHE A 230 5.22 12.94 -6.38
N ALA A 231 4.79 13.10 -5.14
CA ALA A 231 4.99 14.32 -4.35
C ALA A 231 6.45 14.50 -3.90
N GLY A 232 7.20 13.41 -3.76
CA GLY A 232 8.61 13.44 -3.40
C GLY A 232 9.28 12.10 -3.59
N SER A 233 10.54 12.13 -3.98
CA SER A 233 11.38 10.95 -4.11
C SER A 233 12.83 11.30 -3.85
N ARG A 234 13.59 10.34 -3.31
CA ARG A 234 15.05 10.45 -3.16
C ARG A 234 15.80 10.09 -4.44
N ASN A 235 15.24 9.19 -5.24
CA ASN A 235 15.97 8.48 -6.30
C ASN A 235 15.41 8.74 -7.71
N GLN A 236 14.29 9.46 -7.84
CA GLN A 236 13.66 9.73 -9.13
C GLN A 236 13.04 11.12 -9.19
N GLN A 237 12.65 11.55 -10.38
CA GLN A 237 11.97 12.83 -10.58
C GLN A 237 10.62 12.82 -9.86
N GLY A 238 10.36 13.87 -9.07
CA GLY A 238 9.04 14.20 -8.53
C GLY A 238 8.21 15.00 -9.53
N GLY A 239 6.96 15.27 -9.17
CA GLY A 239 6.07 16.10 -9.99
C GLY A 239 5.29 15.33 -11.06
N ILE A 240 5.49 14.01 -11.17
CA ILE A 240 4.75 13.17 -12.11
C ILE A 240 3.32 12.96 -11.59
N SER A 241 2.33 13.24 -12.41
CA SER A 241 0.92 12.99 -12.13
C SER A 241 0.39 11.90 -13.07
N ILE A 242 -0.24 10.87 -12.50
CA ILE A 242 -0.82 9.75 -13.24
C ILE A 242 -2.31 9.72 -12.97
N ARG A 243 -3.13 10.04 -13.98
CA ARG A 243 -4.58 9.92 -13.90
C ARG A 243 -5.02 8.51 -14.24
N VAL A 244 -5.84 7.94 -13.39
CA VAL A 244 -6.29 6.55 -13.48
C VAL A 244 -7.80 6.44 -13.47
N LYS A 245 -8.33 5.46 -14.19
CA LYS A 245 -9.69 4.97 -14.06
C LYS A 245 -9.74 3.93 -12.98
N GLN A 246 -10.73 4.00 -12.11
CA GLN A 246 -10.97 3.07 -11.02
C GLN A 246 -12.19 2.18 -11.31
N ASN A 247 -12.18 0.97 -10.78
CA ASN A 247 -13.36 0.10 -10.64
C ASN A 247 -13.44 -0.36 -9.18
N LEU A 248 -13.94 0.52 -8.32
CA LEU A 248 -14.00 0.28 -6.88
C LEU A 248 -15.04 -0.77 -6.48
N GLU A 249 -16.01 -1.08 -7.35
CA GLU A 249 -16.95 -2.18 -7.14
C GLU A 249 -16.22 -3.53 -7.10
N GLN A 250 -15.19 -3.68 -7.92
CA GLN A 250 -14.29 -4.85 -7.95
C GLN A 250 -12.99 -4.62 -7.17
N MET A 251 -12.91 -3.62 -6.31
CA MET A 251 -11.70 -3.26 -5.54
C MET A 251 -10.46 -3.05 -6.40
N ARG A 252 -10.63 -2.62 -7.66
CA ARG A 252 -9.56 -2.29 -8.58
C ARG A 252 -9.30 -0.78 -8.52
N PHE A 253 -8.18 -0.40 -7.89
CA PHE A 253 -7.78 1.00 -7.76
C PHE A 253 -7.29 1.58 -9.10
N ILE A 254 -6.59 0.78 -9.91
CA ILE A 254 -6.16 1.15 -11.26
C ILE A 254 -6.70 0.14 -12.27
N GLU A 255 -7.86 0.43 -12.84
CA GLU A 255 -8.39 -0.35 -13.96
C GLU A 255 -7.56 -0.08 -15.23
N ARG A 256 -7.25 1.19 -15.47
CA ARG A 256 -6.35 1.64 -16.55
C ARG A 256 -5.76 3.00 -16.24
N ILE A 257 -4.58 3.27 -16.79
CA ILE A 257 -3.97 4.60 -16.79
C ILE A 257 -4.57 5.40 -17.94
N LEU A 258 -5.04 6.62 -17.64
CA LEU A 258 -5.66 7.52 -18.60
C LEU A 258 -4.65 8.50 -19.19
N ASP A 259 -3.77 9.03 -18.32
CA ASP A 259 -2.83 10.09 -18.69
C ASP A 259 -1.64 10.11 -17.71
N VAL A 260 -0.50 10.65 -18.19
CA VAL A 260 0.73 10.88 -17.39
C VAL A 260 1.27 12.25 -17.75
N THR A 261 1.40 13.14 -16.76
CA THR A 261 1.86 14.53 -16.91
C THR A 261 2.95 14.87 -15.91
#